data_bd134dd0e1bc5d49a6d454d5488ca416
#
_entry.id   bd134dd0e1bc5d49a6d454d5488ca416
#
_cell.length_a   1.000
_cell.length_b   1.000
_cell.length_c   1.000
_cell.angle_alpha   90.00
_cell.angle_beta   90.00
_cell.angle_gamma   90.00
#
_symmetry.space_group_name_H-M   'P 1'
#
loop_
_entity.id
_entity.type
_entity.pdbx_description
1 polymer ?
#
loop_
_entity_poly.entity_id
_entity_poly.type
_entity_poly.pdbx_seq_one_letter_code
_entity_poly.pdbx_strand_id
1 'polypeptide(L)'
;ANNNLVYFVALLYGIGEGFYWLSVNTLNQLVTNPETRADFLSISGILSNIANVAAPLLATFIINLSGTDIDGYLNIFKIVLFIYGGISILGLMIKEKGNPVKFSVLKSLSFQKDKQWRYVLLSYFFYGFRDSLILSLTGLLIYNATNGSGSFYGKLLAFFSLLTIIAYAIASKIIRRHNRIKYYTYGAIFISSATIILVLIPNLLGALYYGIVNAIATPFYTIPLSIISMNAINDYSKTENLAGRIIAKETYLSLSRCLGMLFIVLCEKIFPGNIYLYVSVLILSLSPIVLVIYANIYHKKRDGAKQLTY
;
A
#
# COMPACT_ATOMS: atom_id res chain seq x y z
N ALA A 1 -4.79 -10.02 30.24
CA ALA A 1 -5.66 -9.29 29.32
C ALA A 1 -6.68 -10.27 28.72
N ASN A 2 -7.95 -9.89 28.70
CA ASN A 2 -9.00 -10.76 28.20
C ASN A 2 -8.85 -10.82 26.66
N ASN A 3 -8.47 -11.97 26.10
CA ASN A 3 -8.20 -12.14 24.65
C ASN A 3 -9.39 -11.68 23.78
N ASN A 4 -10.62 -11.78 24.29
CA ASN A 4 -11.82 -11.36 23.59
C ASN A 4 -11.87 -9.84 23.35
N LEU A 5 -11.31 -9.03 24.25
CA LEU A 5 -11.25 -7.59 24.08
C LEU A 5 -10.35 -7.18 22.91
N VAL A 6 -9.24 -7.90 22.73
CA VAL A 6 -8.31 -7.65 21.61
C VAL A 6 -8.99 -7.88 20.27
N TYR A 7 -9.75 -8.95 20.12
CA TYR A 7 -10.51 -9.22 18.89
C TYR A 7 -11.60 -8.18 18.63
N PHE A 8 -12.27 -7.70 19.68
CA PHE A 8 -13.29 -6.66 19.55
C PHE A 8 -12.65 -5.32 19.10
N VAL A 9 -11.54 -4.91 19.71
CA VAL A 9 -10.80 -3.70 19.31
C VAL A 9 -10.28 -3.82 17.89
N ALA A 10 -9.74 -4.98 17.50
CA ALA A 10 -9.26 -5.24 16.14
C ALA A 10 -10.39 -5.14 15.11
N LEU A 11 -11.60 -5.63 15.43
CA LEU A 11 -12.77 -5.51 14.57
C LEU A 11 -13.19 -4.04 14.37
N LEU A 12 -13.28 -3.26 15.45
CA LEU A 12 -13.61 -1.84 15.39
C LEU A 12 -12.56 -1.05 14.61
N TYR A 13 -11.29 -1.35 14.84
CA TYR A 13 -10.19 -0.74 14.09
C TYR A 13 -10.30 -1.06 12.58
N GLY A 14 -10.53 -2.31 12.23
CA GLY A 14 -10.70 -2.72 10.82
C GLY A 14 -11.88 -2.04 10.13
N ILE A 15 -13.01 -1.85 10.83
CA ILE A 15 -14.16 -1.10 10.31
C ILE A 15 -13.76 0.37 10.08
N GLY A 16 -13.10 1.00 11.05
CA GLY A 16 -12.61 2.38 10.93
C GLY A 16 -11.66 2.57 9.76
N GLU A 17 -10.66 1.69 9.61
CA GLU A 17 -9.75 1.66 8.47
C GLU A 17 -10.48 1.53 7.13
N GLY A 18 -11.51 0.67 7.05
CA GLY A 18 -12.31 0.51 5.84
C GLY A 18 -13.00 1.80 5.42
N PHE A 19 -13.64 2.52 6.34
CA PHE A 19 -14.27 3.82 6.07
C PHE A 19 -13.22 4.89 5.72
N TYR A 20 -12.11 4.92 6.43
CA TYR A 20 -11.02 5.86 6.17
C TYR A 20 -10.48 5.71 4.75
N TRP A 21 -10.08 4.52 4.35
CA TRP A 21 -9.50 4.29 3.02
C TRP A 21 -10.50 4.48 1.89
N LEU A 22 -11.78 4.12 2.11
CA LEU A 22 -12.84 4.42 1.14
C LEU A 22 -12.97 5.93 0.91
N SER A 23 -12.99 6.71 2.00
CA SER A 23 -13.10 8.17 1.95
C SER A 23 -11.89 8.81 1.27
N VAL A 24 -10.67 8.44 1.69
CA VAL A 24 -9.42 8.96 1.13
C VAL A 24 -9.31 8.64 -0.37
N ASN A 25 -9.59 7.39 -0.78
CA ASN A 25 -9.53 7.01 -2.18
C ASN A 25 -10.59 7.72 -3.02
N THR A 26 -11.77 7.98 -2.45
CA THR A 26 -12.83 8.76 -3.11
C THR A 26 -12.40 10.21 -3.29
N LEU A 27 -11.89 10.86 -2.25
CA LEU A 27 -11.39 12.23 -2.32
C LEU A 27 -10.24 12.34 -3.33
N ASN A 28 -9.25 11.46 -3.26
CA ASN A 28 -8.13 11.45 -4.20
C ASN A 28 -8.61 11.38 -5.66
N GLN A 29 -9.67 10.63 -5.91
CA GLN A 29 -10.27 10.52 -7.23
C GLN A 29 -10.99 11.80 -7.67
N LEU A 30 -11.66 12.49 -6.75
CA LEU A 30 -12.42 13.71 -7.01
C LEU A 30 -11.53 14.95 -7.19
N VAL A 31 -10.50 15.09 -6.34
CA VAL A 31 -9.64 16.28 -6.34
C VAL A 31 -8.51 16.23 -7.38
N THR A 32 -8.30 15.10 -8.07
CA THR A 32 -7.24 14.94 -9.05
C THR A 32 -7.77 14.68 -10.44
N ASN A 33 -7.07 15.20 -11.46
CA ASN A 33 -7.28 14.88 -12.85
C ASN A 33 -6.10 14.05 -13.42
N PRO A 34 -6.21 13.44 -14.62
CA PRO A 34 -5.15 12.63 -15.20
C PRO A 34 -3.78 13.30 -15.32
N GLU A 35 -3.73 14.63 -15.35
CA GLU A 35 -2.51 15.43 -15.50
C GLU A 35 -1.83 15.65 -14.14
N THR A 36 -2.62 15.92 -13.08
CA THR A 36 -2.10 16.23 -11.75
C THR A 36 -1.88 15.01 -10.84
N ARG A 37 -2.37 13.82 -11.22
CA ARG A 37 -2.29 12.60 -10.39
C ARG A 37 -0.88 12.19 -10.01
N ALA A 38 0.07 12.30 -10.94
CA ALA A 38 1.44 11.91 -10.66
C ALA A 38 2.08 12.79 -9.57
N ASP A 39 1.88 14.09 -9.67
CA ASP A 39 2.42 15.06 -8.71
C ASP A 39 1.71 14.91 -7.35
N PHE A 40 0.39 14.78 -7.35
CA PHE A 40 -0.38 14.54 -6.12
C PHE A 40 0.07 13.28 -5.38
N LEU A 41 0.19 12.15 -6.08
CA LEU A 41 0.64 10.89 -5.48
C LEU A 41 2.08 10.96 -4.99
N SER A 42 2.93 11.70 -5.67
CA SER A 42 4.32 11.92 -5.26
C SER A 42 4.40 12.76 -3.99
N ILE A 43 3.68 13.88 -3.93
CA ILE A 43 3.63 14.74 -2.73
C ILE A 43 3.04 13.96 -1.55
N SER A 44 1.95 13.22 -1.76
CA SER A 44 1.36 12.37 -0.73
C SER A 44 2.35 11.31 -0.22
N GLY A 45 3.12 10.70 -1.13
CA GLY A 45 4.17 9.75 -0.78
C GLY A 45 5.31 10.39 0.02
N ILE A 46 5.75 11.59 -0.34
CA ILE A 46 6.75 12.36 0.41
C ILE A 46 6.25 12.65 1.82
N LEU A 47 5.04 13.20 1.96
CA LEU A 47 4.46 13.53 3.26
C LEU A 47 4.27 12.30 4.15
N SER A 48 3.82 11.18 3.58
CA SER A 48 3.70 9.91 4.30
C SER A 48 5.06 9.42 4.82
N ASN A 49 6.12 9.54 4.03
CA ASN A 49 7.45 9.10 4.47
C ASN A 49 8.07 10.06 5.50
N ILE A 50 7.78 11.37 5.43
CA ILE A 50 8.14 12.31 6.49
C ILE A 50 7.46 11.91 7.81
N ALA A 51 6.17 11.57 7.76
CA ALA A 51 5.43 11.11 8.93
C ALA A 51 6.01 9.79 9.49
N ASN A 52 6.40 8.85 8.62
CA ASN A 52 7.03 7.58 9.01
C ASN A 52 8.38 7.76 9.73
N VAL A 53 9.09 8.85 9.48
CA VAL A 53 10.33 9.20 10.22
C VAL A 53 9.98 9.97 11.49
N ALA A 54 9.08 10.95 11.41
CA ALA A 54 8.78 11.82 12.52
C ALA A 54 8.01 11.12 13.66
N ALA A 55 7.07 10.23 13.34
CA ALA A 55 6.24 9.59 14.35
C ALA A 55 7.01 8.75 15.38
N PRO A 56 7.95 7.86 15.00
CA PRO A 56 8.76 7.12 15.97
C PRO A 56 9.66 8.03 16.82
N LEU A 57 10.20 9.11 16.24
CA LEU A 57 11.04 10.07 16.98
C LEU A 57 10.21 10.81 18.02
N LEU A 58 9.02 11.27 17.67
CA LEU A 58 8.08 11.91 18.60
C LEU A 58 7.63 10.93 19.69
N ALA A 59 7.34 9.69 19.35
CA ALA A 59 6.98 8.66 20.31
C ALA A 59 8.10 8.44 21.32
N THR A 60 9.34 8.27 20.86
CA THR A 60 10.51 8.10 21.73
C THR A 60 10.71 9.33 22.63
N PHE A 61 10.56 10.53 22.08
CA PHE A 61 10.64 11.78 22.86
C PHE A 61 9.61 11.83 23.99
N ILE A 62 8.34 11.47 23.67
CA ILE A 62 7.26 11.45 24.67
C ILE A 62 7.52 10.41 25.76
N ILE A 63 7.97 9.21 25.40
CA ILE A 63 8.31 8.17 26.39
C ILE A 63 9.43 8.65 27.31
N ASN A 64 10.49 9.24 26.76
CA ASN A 64 11.62 9.75 27.54
C ASN A 64 11.24 10.92 28.48
N LEU A 65 10.21 11.69 28.16
CA LEU A 65 9.68 12.74 29.04
C LEU A 65 8.71 12.22 30.10
N SER A 66 8.28 10.97 29.99
CA SER A 66 7.32 10.36 30.93
C SER A 66 8.06 9.66 32.06
N GLY A 67 7.46 9.62 33.25
CA GLY A 67 8.09 9.02 34.43
C GLY A 67 8.25 7.51 34.34
N THR A 68 7.37 6.84 33.59
CA THR A 68 7.45 5.40 33.27
C THR A 68 7.12 5.15 31.80
N ASP A 69 7.55 4.02 31.25
CA ASP A 69 7.22 3.62 29.88
C ASP A 69 5.70 3.51 29.68
N ILE A 70 4.96 3.03 30.70
CA ILE A 70 3.51 2.90 30.63
C ILE A 70 2.85 4.26 30.50
N ASP A 71 3.28 5.26 31.28
CA ASP A 71 2.77 6.63 31.17
C ASP A 71 3.10 7.23 29.81
N GLY A 72 4.28 6.94 29.29
CA GLY A 72 4.70 7.32 27.94
C GLY A 72 3.75 6.81 26.87
N TYR A 73 3.45 5.53 26.88
CA TYR A 73 2.48 4.93 25.93
C TYR A 73 1.07 5.52 26.10
N LEU A 74 0.60 5.71 27.33
CA LEU A 74 -0.72 6.34 27.59
C LEU A 74 -0.77 7.77 27.04
N ASN A 75 0.31 8.54 27.20
CA ASN A 75 0.38 9.90 26.66
C ASN A 75 0.40 9.89 25.11
N ILE A 76 1.09 8.95 24.47
CA ILE A 76 1.05 8.76 23.01
C ILE A 76 -0.40 8.48 22.57
N PHE A 77 -1.10 7.53 23.23
CA PHE A 77 -2.49 7.23 22.89
C PHE A 77 -3.42 8.45 23.03
N LYS A 78 -3.25 9.25 24.07
CA LYS A 78 -4.02 10.50 24.22
C LYS A 78 -3.76 11.47 23.06
N ILE A 79 -2.49 11.69 22.69
CA ILE A 79 -2.11 12.58 21.59
C ILE A 79 -2.70 12.06 20.27
N VAL A 80 -2.58 10.76 20.00
CA VAL A 80 -3.15 10.13 18.80
C VAL A 80 -4.67 10.33 18.77
N LEU A 81 -5.37 10.17 19.90
CA LEU A 81 -6.81 10.42 20.00
C LEU A 81 -7.17 11.86 19.63
N PHE A 82 -6.41 12.85 20.14
CA PHE A 82 -6.62 14.25 19.78
C PHE A 82 -6.36 14.52 18.29
N ILE A 83 -5.33 13.91 17.71
CA ILE A 83 -5.02 14.02 16.28
C ILE A 83 -6.18 13.45 15.45
N TYR A 84 -6.66 12.24 15.76
CA TYR A 84 -7.82 11.66 15.07
C TYR A 84 -9.09 12.48 15.23
N GLY A 85 -9.33 13.05 16.43
CA GLY A 85 -10.42 14.00 16.66
C GLY A 85 -10.32 15.23 15.75
N GLY A 86 -9.14 15.83 15.68
CA GLY A 86 -8.88 16.98 14.79
C GLY A 86 -9.09 16.63 13.30
N ILE A 87 -8.57 15.49 12.86
CA ILE A 87 -8.79 15.00 11.48
C ILE A 87 -10.28 14.78 11.20
N SER A 88 -11.02 14.22 12.15
CA SER A 88 -12.47 14.01 12.00
C SER A 88 -13.22 15.34 11.85
N ILE A 89 -12.87 16.36 12.63
CA ILE A 89 -13.45 17.72 12.51
C ILE A 89 -13.12 18.32 11.13
N LEU A 90 -11.86 18.22 10.69
CA LEU A 90 -11.47 18.68 9.36
C LEU A 90 -12.23 17.92 8.26
N GLY A 91 -12.47 16.62 8.43
CA GLY A 91 -13.28 15.82 7.53
C GLY A 91 -14.71 16.33 7.39
N LEU A 92 -15.34 16.76 8.49
CA LEU A 92 -16.67 17.37 8.49
C LEU A 92 -16.73 18.73 7.76
N MET A 93 -15.60 19.44 7.67
CA MET A 93 -15.51 20.71 6.94
C MET A 93 -15.40 20.55 5.43
N ILE A 94 -15.09 19.35 4.92
CA ILE A 94 -15.01 19.06 3.49
C ILE A 94 -16.44 19.05 2.91
N LYS A 95 -16.78 20.08 2.16
CA LYS A 95 -18.09 20.23 1.51
C LYS A 95 -18.06 19.66 0.09
N GLU A 96 -18.03 18.35 -0.03
CA GLU A 96 -18.24 17.69 -1.33
C GLU A 96 -19.74 17.48 -1.52
N LYS A 97 -20.28 18.07 -2.60
CA LYS A 97 -21.67 17.83 -3.05
C LYS A 97 -21.72 16.50 -3.79
N GLY A 98 -21.66 15.39 -3.06
CA GLY A 98 -21.94 14.08 -3.63
C GLY A 98 -23.42 13.96 -3.96
N ASN A 99 -23.77 13.66 -5.20
CA ASN A 99 -25.12 13.21 -5.52
C ASN A 99 -25.35 11.82 -4.89
N PRO A 100 -26.40 11.63 -4.09
CA PRO A 100 -26.71 10.33 -3.52
C PRO A 100 -27.06 9.35 -4.64
N VAL A 101 -26.12 8.47 -4.98
CA VAL A 101 -26.33 7.44 -5.99
C VAL A 101 -26.64 6.12 -5.29
N LYS A 102 -27.78 5.51 -5.61
CA LYS A 102 -28.12 4.17 -5.13
C LYS A 102 -27.14 3.19 -5.77
N PHE A 103 -26.32 2.52 -4.97
CA PHE A 103 -25.43 1.48 -5.44
C PHE A 103 -25.69 0.16 -4.71
N SER A 104 -25.41 -0.95 -5.41
CA SER A 104 -25.47 -2.29 -4.82
C SER A 104 -24.05 -2.78 -4.56
N VAL A 105 -23.73 -3.06 -3.30
CA VAL A 105 -22.44 -3.63 -2.88
C VAL A 105 -22.17 -4.95 -3.60
N LEU A 106 -23.15 -5.84 -3.64
CA LEU A 106 -23.02 -7.15 -4.31
C LEU A 106 -22.73 -7.01 -5.81
N LYS A 107 -23.39 -6.06 -6.49
CA LYS A 107 -23.12 -5.78 -7.91
C LYS A 107 -21.73 -5.20 -8.12
N SER A 108 -21.25 -4.39 -7.19
CA SER A 108 -19.90 -3.81 -7.23
C SER A 108 -18.82 -4.87 -7.02
N LEU A 109 -19.07 -5.88 -6.20
CA LEU A 109 -18.14 -6.99 -5.92
C LEU A 109 -18.13 -8.05 -7.03
N SER A 110 -19.18 -8.13 -7.88
CA SER A 110 -19.20 -9.08 -8.98
C SER A 110 -18.14 -8.74 -10.03
N PHE A 111 -17.54 -9.76 -10.65
CA PHE A 111 -16.75 -9.60 -11.86
C PHE A 111 -17.68 -9.08 -12.97
N GLN A 112 -17.62 -7.80 -13.24
CA GLN A 112 -18.42 -7.18 -14.29
C GLN A 112 -18.03 -7.75 -15.65
N LYS A 113 -18.95 -7.69 -16.63
CA LYS A 113 -18.72 -8.12 -18.02
C LYS A 113 -17.54 -7.42 -18.68
N ASP A 114 -17.12 -6.27 -18.13
CA ASP A 114 -16.00 -5.49 -18.61
C ASP A 114 -14.65 -6.15 -18.30
N LYS A 115 -14.01 -6.63 -19.35
CA LYS A 115 -12.69 -7.28 -19.27
C LYS A 115 -11.59 -6.36 -18.76
N GLN A 116 -11.67 -5.05 -19.04
CA GLN A 116 -10.63 -4.09 -18.64
C GLN A 116 -10.67 -3.84 -17.14
N TRP A 117 -11.87 -3.69 -16.57
CA TRP A 117 -12.03 -3.54 -15.13
C TRP A 117 -11.56 -4.78 -14.36
N ARG A 118 -11.81 -5.97 -14.89
CA ARG A 118 -11.27 -7.20 -14.30
C ARG A 118 -9.74 -7.22 -14.20
N TYR A 119 -9.03 -6.70 -15.19
CA TYR A 119 -7.57 -6.59 -15.10
C TYR A 119 -7.13 -5.66 -13.96
N VAL A 120 -7.85 -4.57 -13.72
CA VAL A 120 -7.56 -3.67 -12.59
C VAL A 120 -7.80 -4.38 -11.27
N LEU A 121 -8.93 -5.07 -11.09
CA LEU A 121 -9.24 -5.82 -9.87
C LEU A 121 -8.19 -6.91 -9.60
N LEU A 122 -7.81 -7.69 -10.62
CA LEU A 122 -6.77 -8.69 -10.50
C LEU A 122 -5.40 -8.07 -10.19
N SER A 123 -5.11 -6.90 -10.73
CA SER A 123 -3.89 -6.16 -10.38
C SER A 123 -3.84 -5.82 -8.89
N TYR A 124 -4.95 -5.36 -8.31
CA TYR A 124 -5.03 -5.08 -6.88
C TYR A 124 -5.03 -6.35 -6.02
N PHE A 125 -5.57 -7.44 -6.52
CA PHE A 125 -5.46 -8.74 -5.84
C PHE A 125 -3.99 -9.18 -5.71
N PHE A 126 -3.22 -9.16 -6.78
CA PHE A 126 -1.79 -9.52 -6.72
C PHE A 126 -0.96 -8.50 -5.92
N TYR A 127 -1.35 -7.22 -5.95
CA TYR A 127 -0.73 -6.22 -5.09
C TYR A 127 -0.92 -6.53 -3.61
N GLY A 128 -2.13 -6.86 -3.18
CA GLY A 128 -2.42 -7.21 -1.80
C GLY A 128 -1.75 -8.52 -1.36
N PHE A 129 -1.58 -9.46 -2.28
CA PHE A 129 -0.85 -10.70 -2.02
C PHE A 129 0.62 -10.43 -1.64
N ARG A 130 1.30 -9.55 -2.35
CA ARG A 130 2.63 -9.08 -1.97
C ARG A 130 2.62 -8.27 -0.68
N ASP A 131 1.61 -7.43 -0.53
CA ASP A 131 1.52 -6.51 0.60
C ASP A 131 1.40 -7.26 1.94
N SER A 132 0.75 -8.44 1.96
CA SER A 132 0.72 -9.32 3.12
C SER A 132 2.11 -9.72 3.62
N LEU A 133 3.05 -9.95 2.70
CA LEU A 133 4.44 -10.26 3.02
C LEU A 133 5.15 -9.09 3.72
N ILE A 134 4.92 -7.87 3.22
CA ILE A 134 5.50 -6.65 3.82
C ILE A 134 4.96 -6.44 5.22
N LEU A 135 3.66 -6.61 5.40
CA LEU A 135 2.99 -6.40 6.69
C LEU A 135 3.38 -7.43 7.75
N SER A 136 3.80 -8.63 7.36
CA SER A 136 4.05 -9.74 8.30
C SER A 136 5.53 -10.09 8.48
N LEU A 137 6.30 -10.23 7.41
CA LEU A 137 7.62 -10.85 7.47
C LEU A 137 8.79 -9.88 7.26
N THR A 138 8.67 -8.87 6.39
CA THR A 138 9.83 -8.04 6.02
C THR A 138 10.41 -7.26 7.20
N GLY A 139 9.55 -6.71 8.05
CA GLY A 139 10.00 -6.01 9.26
C GLY A 139 10.79 -6.91 10.19
N LEU A 140 10.30 -8.13 10.41
CA LEU A 140 10.97 -9.14 11.25
C LEU A 140 12.31 -9.58 10.66
N LEU A 141 12.37 -9.80 9.35
CA LEU A 141 13.61 -10.20 8.68
C LEU A 141 14.69 -9.12 8.78
N ILE A 142 14.32 -7.84 8.59
CA ILE A 142 15.27 -6.73 8.77
C ILE A 142 15.69 -6.59 10.21
N TYR A 143 14.76 -6.71 11.18
CA TYR A 143 15.07 -6.67 12.61
C TYR A 143 16.06 -7.77 13.00
N ASN A 144 15.84 -8.99 12.54
CA ASN A 144 16.76 -10.10 12.78
C ASN A 144 18.14 -9.86 12.15
N ALA A 145 18.18 -9.28 10.94
CA ALA A 145 19.42 -8.91 10.26
C ALA A 145 20.23 -7.83 10.99
N THR A 146 19.60 -7.07 11.90
CA THR A 146 20.26 -6.12 12.81
C THR A 146 20.64 -6.72 14.15
N ASN A 147 20.70 -8.05 14.27
CA ASN A 147 20.93 -8.79 15.51
C ASN A 147 19.95 -8.42 16.64
N GLY A 148 18.71 -8.10 16.30
CA GLY A 148 17.68 -7.73 17.26
C GLY A 148 17.85 -6.32 17.87
N SER A 149 18.74 -5.49 17.33
CA SER A 149 18.94 -4.12 17.82
C SER A 149 17.83 -3.18 17.30
N GLY A 150 16.86 -2.86 18.16
CA GLY A 150 15.78 -1.93 17.84
C GLY A 150 16.27 -0.53 17.44
N SER A 151 17.32 -0.01 18.08
CA SER A 151 17.90 1.28 17.73
C SER A 151 18.53 1.27 16.34
N PHE A 152 19.27 0.24 15.98
CA PHE A 152 19.87 0.12 14.65
C PHE A 152 18.81 -0.11 13.57
N TYR A 153 17.82 -0.95 13.84
CA TYR A 153 16.65 -1.14 12.97
C TYR A 153 15.92 0.19 12.69
N GLY A 154 15.65 0.97 13.74
CA GLY A 154 15.01 2.29 13.58
C GLY A 154 15.83 3.26 12.72
N LYS A 155 17.16 3.30 12.90
CA LYS A 155 18.06 4.12 12.05
C LYS A 155 18.02 3.67 10.59
N LEU A 156 17.99 2.37 10.31
CA LEU A 156 17.86 1.85 8.94
C LEU A 156 16.52 2.24 8.32
N LEU A 157 15.40 2.12 9.04
CA LEU A 157 14.09 2.52 8.54
C LEU A 157 14.03 4.02 8.24
N ALA A 158 14.62 4.87 9.09
CA ALA A 158 14.72 6.30 8.84
C ALA A 158 15.55 6.60 7.59
N PHE A 159 16.68 5.93 7.42
CA PHE A 159 17.51 6.06 6.22
C PHE A 159 16.75 5.63 4.94
N PHE A 160 16.05 4.49 4.96
CA PHE A 160 15.25 4.04 3.83
C PHE A 160 14.10 5.00 3.51
N SER A 161 13.46 5.58 4.53
CA SER A 161 12.41 6.58 4.33
C SER A 161 12.94 7.85 3.68
N LEU A 162 14.14 8.32 4.05
CA LEU A 162 14.80 9.46 3.38
C LEU A 162 15.07 9.17 1.90
N LEU A 163 15.58 7.97 1.58
CA LEU A 163 15.76 7.55 0.19
C LEU A 163 14.44 7.51 -0.57
N THR A 164 13.37 7.04 0.09
CA THR A 164 12.03 6.98 -0.51
C THR A 164 11.48 8.38 -0.81
N ILE A 165 11.70 9.36 0.08
CA ILE A 165 11.32 10.77 -0.16
C ILE A 165 12.01 11.30 -1.42
N ILE A 166 13.31 11.09 -1.54
CA ILE A 166 14.09 11.51 -2.73
C ILE A 166 13.56 10.79 -3.98
N ALA A 167 13.29 9.49 -3.88
CA ALA A 167 12.78 8.72 -4.99
C ALA A 167 11.39 9.19 -5.46
N TYR A 168 10.48 9.58 -4.54
CA TYR A 168 9.19 10.18 -4.89
C TYR A 168 9.36 11.52 -5.60
N ALA A 169 10.27 12.39 -5.12
CA ALA A 169 10.54 13.66 -5.76
C ALA A 169 11.12 13.51 -7.19
N ILE A 170 11.93 12.47 -7.42
CA ILE A 170 12.45 12.14 -8.75
C ILE A 170 11.35 11.55 -9.63
N ALA A 171 10.56 10.62 -9.09
CA ALA A 171 9.51 9.92 -9.81
C ALA A 171 8.44 10.88 -10.36
N SER A 172 8.06 11.93 -9.62
CA SER A 172 7.12 12.97 -10.08
C SER A 172 7.59 13.66 -11.36
N LYS A 173 8.90 13.86 -11.52
CA LYS A 173 9.48 14.52 -12.68
C LYS A 173 9.68 13.59 -13.87
N ILE A 174 9.92 12.30 -13.63
CA ILE A 174 10.29 11.33 -14.66
C ILE A 174 9.08 10.55 -15.19
N ILE A 175 8.10 10.22 -14.34
CA ILE A 175 6.95 9.42 -14.74
C ILE A 175 5.99 10.27 -15.57
N ARG A 176 5.97 10.01 -16.87
CA ARG A 176 5.06 10.64 -17.84
C ARG A 176 4.12 9.58 -18.44
N ARG A 177 3.06 10.03 -19.12
CA ARG A 177 2.06 9.13 -19.71
C ARG A 177 2.66 8.08 -20.64
N HIS A 178 3.62 8.45 -21.48
CA HIS A 178 4.25 7.58 -22.50
C HIS A 178 5.22 6.53 -21.92
N ASN A 179 5.84 6.78 -20.75
CA ASN A 179 6.83 5.90 -20.16
C ASN A 179 6.36 5.17 -18.89
N ARG A 180 5.14 5.44 -18.45
CA ARG A 180 4.56 4.96 -17.19
C ARG A 180 4.65 3.43 -17.01
N ILE A 181 4.28 2.69 -18.05
CA ILE A 181 4.32 1.22 -18.01
C ILE A 181 5.75 0.70 -17.93
N LYS A 182 6.70 1.36 -18.60
CA LYS A 182 8.11 1.00 -18.52
C LYS A 182 8.65 1.12 -17.09
N TYR A 183 8.40 2.25 -16.42
CA TYR A 183 8.81 2.45 -15.03
C TYR A 183 8.09 1.51 -14.07
N TYR A 184 6.80 1.25 -14.31
CA TYR A 184 6.05 0.27 -13.55
C TYR A 184 6.67 -1.12 -13.62
N THR A 185 7.07 -1.56 -14.81
CA THR A 185 7.73 -2.85 -15.02
C THR A 185 9.07 -2.92 -14.28
N TYR A 186 9.90 -1.90 -14.41
CA TYR A 186 11.18 -1.86 -13.69
C TYR A 186 10.96 -1.82 -12.17
N GLY A 187 10.03 -1.00 -11.69
CA GLY A 187 9.67 -0.95 -10.28
C GLY A 187 9.27 -2.33 -9.74
N ALA A 188 8.43 -3.07 -10.47
CA ALA A 188 8.01 -4.41 -10.08
C ALA A 188 9.19 -5.41 -10.03
N ILE A 189 10.07 -5.40 -11.03
CA ILE A 189 11.24 -6.29 -11.06
C ILE A 189 12.18 -5.98 -9.88
N PHE A 190 12.51 -4.72 -9.65
CA PHE A 190 13.42 -4.33 -8.57
C PHE A 190 12.82 -4.63 -7.19
N ILE A 191 11.55 -4.35 -6.96
CA ILE A 191 10.87 -4.68 -5.70
C ILE A 191 10.85 -6.20 -5.46
N SER A 192 10.58 -7.00 -6.50
CA SER A 192 10.61 -8.46 -6.38
C SER A 192 12.02 -8.97 -6.08
N SER A 193 13.04 -8.48 -6.79
CA SER A 193 14.44 -8.85 -6.54
C SER A 193 14.89 -8.48 -5.12
N ALA A 194 14.51 -7.29 -4.64
CA ALA A 194 14.84 -6.84 -3.31
C ALA A 194 14.32 -7.80 -2.23
N THR A 195 13.07 -8.21 -2.35
CA THR A 195 12.43 -9.12 -1.39
C THR A 195 13.04 -10.53 -1.43
N ILE A 196 13.36 -11.03 -2.63
CA ILE A 196 14.02 -12.33 -2.79
C ILE A 196 15.41 -12.32 -2.15
N ILE A 197 16.21 -11.28 -2.39
CA ILE A 197 17.57 -11.18 -1.84
C ILE A 197 17.55 -11.05 -0.31
N LEU A 198 16.58 -10.36 0.28
CA LEU A 198 16.45 -10.27 1.73
C LEU A 198 16.36 -11.66 2.39
N VAL A 199 15.68 -12.61 1.74
CA VAL A 199 15.54 -13.96 2.26
C VAL A 199 16.73 -14.85 1.94
N LEU A 200 17.28 -14.74 0.73
CA LEU A 200 18.46 -15.54 0.34
C LEU A 200 19.72 -15.13 1.10
N ILE A 201 19.82 -13.86 1.48
CA ILE A 201 20.95 -13.30 2.24
C ILE A 201 20.39 -12.67 3.54
N PRO A 202 20.02 -13.48 4.56
CA PRO A 202 19.34 -13.01 5.76
C PRO A 202 20.33 -12.36 6.77
N ASN A 203 21.08 -11.39 6.30
CA ASN A 203 22.03 -10.62 7.07
C ASN A 203 21.92 -9.12 6.76
N LEU A 204 22.81 -8.32 7.37
CA LEU A 204 22.81 -6.87 7.18
C LEU A 204 22.96 -6.45 5.72
N LEU A 205 23.73 -7.16 4.89
CA LEU A 205 23.89 -6.84 3.48
C LEU A 205 22.59 -7.04 2.71
N GLY A 206 21.88 -8.14 2.95
CA GLY A 206 20.56 -8.39 2.36
C GLY A 206 19.52 -7.38 2.82
N ALA A 207 19.52 -6.98 4.09
CA ALA A 207 18.63 -5.94 4.62
C ALA A 207 18.92 -4.57 4.00
N LEU A 208 20.18 -4.19 3.83
CA LEU A 208 20.58 -2.95 3.15
C LEU A 208 20.17 -2.97 1.67
N TYR A 209 20.46 -4.05 0.97
CA TYR A 209 20.05 -4.19 -0.43
C TYR A 209 18.53 -4.05 -0.56
N TYR A 210 17.77 -4.81 0.25
CA TYR A 210 16.30 -4.71 0.28
C TYR A 210 15.84 -3.28 0.53
N GLY A 211 16.34 -2.65 1.59
CA GLY A 211 15.89 -1.32 1.98
C GLY A 211 16.18 -0.26 0.93
N ILE A 212 17.39 -0.24 0.38
CA ILE A 212 17.79 0.74 -0.65
C ILE A 212 17.00 0.51 -1.95
N VAL A 213 16.97 -0.72 -2.45
CA VAL A 213 16.29 -1.04 -3.70
C VAL A 213 14.78 -0.84 -3.58
N ASN A 214 14.17 -1.29 -2.48
CA ASN A 214 12.74 -1.10 -2.24
C ASN A 214 12.39 0.38 -2.08
N ALA A 215 13.21 1.18 -1.37
CA ALA A 215 13.00 2.61 -1.20
C ALA A 215 12.98 3.35 -2.54
N ILE A 216 13.95 3.05 -3.41
CA ILE A 216 14.05 3.69 -4.73
C ILE A 216 12.93 3.19 -5.67
N ALA A 217 12.64 1.89 -5.68
CA ALA A 217 11.70 1.30 -6.62
C ALA A 217 10.22 1.54 -6.27
N THR A 218 9.89 1.77 -4.99
CA THR A 218 8.50 1.92 -4.51
C THR A 218 7.71 2.99 -5.28
N PRO A 219 8.15 4.23 -5.47
CA PRO A 219 7.37 5.23 -6.20
C PRO A 219 7.19 4.87 -7.68
N PHE A 220 8.19 4.25 -8.30
CA PHE A 220 8.09 3.80 -9.71
C PHE A 220 7.12 2.62 -9.90
N TYR A 221 6.80 1.92 -8.83
CA TYR A 221 5.80 0.87 -8.80
C TYR A 221 4.41 1.39 -8.40
N THR A 222 4.31 2.14 -7.30
CA THR A 222 3.03 2.53 -6.71
C THR A 222 2.32 3.66 -7.46
N ILE A 223 3.06 4.68 -7.93
CA ILE A 223 2.46 5.80 -8.69
C ILE A 223 1.80 5.30 -9.97
N PRO A 224 2.48 4.54 -10.86
CA PRO A 224 1.85 4.02 -12.06
C PRO A 224 0.63 3.14 -11.80
N LEU A 225 0.70 2.25 -10.81
CA LEU A 225 -0.43 1.38 -10.43
C LEU A 225 -1.64 2.20 -10.01
N SER A 226 -1.43 3.18 -9.13
CA SER A 226 -2.50 4.07 -8.67
C SER A 226 -3.13 4.87 -9.79
N ILE A 227 -2.32 5.45 -10.70
CA ILE A 227 -2.81 6.20 -11.84
C ILE A 227 -3.60 5.32 -12.81
N ILE A 228 -3.14 4.09 -13.09
CA ILE A 228 -3.86 3.14 -13.95
C ILE A 228 -5.23 2.85 -13.36
N SER A 229 -5.30 2.56 -12.06
CA SER A 229 -6.55 2.32 -11.36
C SER A 229 -7.48 3.54 -11.37
N MET A 230 -6.98 4.72 -11.02
CA MET A 230 -7.76 5.96 -10.99
C MET A 230 -8.29 6.32 -12.38
N ASN A 231 -7.51 6.10 -13.44
CA ASN A 231 -7.96 6.31 -14.82
C ASN A 231 -9.03 5.30 -15.23
N ALA A 232 -8.89 4.03 -14.83
CA ALA A 232 -9.90 3.02 -15.10
C ALA A 232 -11.22 3.34 -14.40
N ILE A 233 -11.19 3.80 -13.17
CA ILE A 233 -12.38 4.24 -12.44
C ILE A 233 -13.07 5.40 -13.19
N ASN A 234 -12.32 6.38 -13.68
CA ASN A 234 -12.89 7.53 -14.42
C ASN A 234 -13.46 7.15 -15.79
N ASP A 235 -12.79 6.26 -16.51
CA ASP A 235 -13.25 5.84 -17.84
C ASP A 235 -14.66 5.20 -17.78
N TYR A 236 -15.02 4.63 -16.61
CA TYR A 236 -16.33 3.97 -16.40
C TYR A 236 -17.30 4.73 -15.49
N SER A 237 -16.88 5.85 -14.87
CA SER A 237 -17.71 6.60 -13.93
C SER A 237 -18.97 7.21 -14.55
N LYS A 238 -19.03 7.33 -15.88
CA LYS A 238 -20.21 7.81 -16.60
C LYS A 238 -21.41 6.86 -16.52
N THR A 239 -21.16 5.56 -16.29
CA THR A 239 -22.19 4.51 -16.32
C THR A 239 -22.40 3.85 -14.98
N GLU A 240 -21.48 3.98 -14.03
CA GLU A 240 -21.51 3.29 -12.73
C GLU A 240 -20.97 4.17 -11.59
N ASN A 241 -21.48 3.90 -10.41
CA ASN A 241 -21.14 4.62 -9.19
C ASN A 241 -19.62 4.52 -8.87
N LEU A 242 -18.96 5.66 -8.73
CA LEU A 242 -17.58 5.80 -8.31
C LEU A 242 -17.27 5.01 -7.03
N ALA A 243 -18.13 5.16 -6.01
CA ALA A 243 -17.96 4.47 -4.73
C ALA A 243 -17.98 2.94 -4.89
N GLY A 244 -18.87 2.40 -5.74
CA GLY A 244 -18.95 0.97 -5.99
C GLY A 244 -17.65 0.38 -6.57
N ARG A 245 -16.97 1.12 -7.46
CA ARG A 245 -15.68 0.67 -8.02
C ARG A 245 -14.54 0.76 -7.02
N ILE A 246 -14.53 1.79 -6.19
CA ILE A 246 -13.55 1.90 -5.10
C ILE A 246 -13.76 0.77 -4.09
N ILE A 247 -15.01 0.49 -3.69
CA ILE A 247 -15.35 -0.63 -2.80
C ILE A 247 -14.87 -1.96 -3.41
N ALA A 248 -15.15 -2.22 -4.67
CA ALA A 248 -14.69 -3.44 -5.34
C ALA A 248 -13.16 -3.57 -5.29
N LYS A 249 -12.43 -2.51 -5.63
CA LYS A 249 -10.96 -2.48 -5.59
C LYS A 249 -10.42 -2.77 -4.18
N GLU A 250 -10.95 -2.08 -3.16
CA GLU A 250 -10.52 -2.27 -1.76
C GLU A 250 -10.85 -3.66 -1.23
N THR A 251 -11.99 -4.22 -1.62
CA THR A 251 -12.38 -5.59 -1.24
C THR A 251 -11.41 -6.63 -1.82
N TYR A 252 -11.05 -6.51 -3.12
CA TYR A 252 -10.06 -7.41 -3.73
C TYR A 252 -8.68 -7.28 -3.08
N LEU A 253 -8.26 -6.05 -2.76
CA LEU A 253 -7.02 -5.76 -2.05
C LEU A 253 -7.00 -6.39 -0.65
N SER A 254 -8.06 -6.19 0.14
CA SER A 254 -8.14 -6.69 1.52
C SER A 254 -8.27 -8.22 1.56
N LEU A 255 -9.08 -8.80 0.67
CA LEU A 255 -9.20 -10.25 0.55
C LEU A 255 -7.86 -10.91 0.23
N SER A 256 -7.11 -10.34 -0.69
CA SER A 256 -5.80 -10.88 -1.06
C SER A 256 -4.74 -10.75 0.04
N ARG A 257 -4.79 -9.68 0.85
CA ARG A 257 -3.95 -9.56 2.05
C ARG A 257 -4.26 -10.68 3.05
N CYS A 258 -5.54 -10.95 3.32
CA CYS A 258 -5.95 -12.06 4.19
C CYS A 258 -5.49 -13.41 3.63
N LEU A 259 -5.70 -13.66 2.34
CA LEU A 259 -5.26 -14.90 1.69
C LEU A 259 -3.74 -15.05 1.70
N GLY A 260 -2.99 -13.97 1.52
CA GLY A 260 -1.53 -13.98 1.60
C GLY A 260 -1.02 -14.30 3.00
N MET A 261 -1.64 -13.74 4.05
CA MET A 261 -1.32 -14.09 5.45
C MET A 261 -1.67 -15.55 5.75
N LEU A 262 -2.83 -16.03 5.33
CA LEU A 262 -3.21 -17.43 5.48
C LEU A 262 -2.24 -18.36 4.75
N PHE A 263 -1.78 -17.97 3.56
CA PHE A 263 -0.78 -18.72 2.81
C PHE A 263 0.55 -18.85 3.58
N ILE A 264 1.02 -17.78 4.23
CA ILE A 264 2.23 -17.82 5.07
C ILE A 264 2.04 -18.81 6.24
N VAL A 265 0.91 -18.74 6.94
CA VAL A 265 0.58 -19.65 8.05
C VAL A 265 0.48 -21.11 7.58
N LEU A 266 -0.09 -21.34 6.38
CA LEU A 266 -0.14 -22.69 5.80
C LEU A 266 1.25 -23.20 5.44
N CYS A 267 2.10 -22.35 4.86
CA CYS A 267 3.49 -22.72 4.58
C CYS A 267 4.25 -23.10 5.86
N GLU A 268 4.07 -22.36 6.96
CA GLU A 268 4.67 -22.65 8.26
C GLU A 268 4.27 -24.03 8.79
N LYS A 269 3.01 -24.44 8.59
CA LYS A 269 2.54 -25.77 9.02
C LYS A 269 3.01 -26.91 8.13
N ILE A 270 3.27 -26.66 6.84
CA ILE A 270 3.64 -27.68 5.85
C ILE A 270 5.17 -27.88 5.79
N PHE A 271 5.92 -26.79 5.84
CA PHE A 271 7.37 -26.83 5.64
C PHE A 271 8.12 -26.69 6.97
N PRO A 272 9.02 -27.61 7.31
CA PRO A 272 9.78 -27.57 8.56
C PRO A 272 10.83 -26.44 8.59
N GLY A 273 11.13 -25.93 9.78
CA GLY A 273 12.16 -24.93 10.02
C GLY A 273 11.93 -23.64 9.22
N ASN A 274 12.98 -23.09 8.64
CA ASN A 274 12.91 -21.83 7.90
C ASN A 274 12.49 -21.99 6.42
N ILE A 275 12.21 -23.21 5.95
CA ILE A 275 11.84 -23.46 4.54
C ILE A 275 10.57 -22.71 4.16
N TYR A 276 9.60 -22.61 5.08
CA TYR A 276 8.36 -21.86 4.86
C TYR A 276 8.60 -20.39 4.49
N LEU A 277 9.65 -19.75 5.06
CA LEU A 277 10.01 -18.37 4.72
C LEU A 277 10.46 -18.27 3.25
N TYR A 278 11.33 -19.17 2.81
CA TYR A 278 11.80 -19.19 1.42
C TYR A 278 10.65 -19.38 0.44
N VAL A 279 9.78 -20.36 0.70
CA VAL A 279 8.64 -20.67 -0.15
C VAL A 279 7.65 -19.50 -0.18
N SER A 280 7.27 -18.98 0.98
CA SER A 280 6.32 -17.87 1.09
C SER A 280 6.83 -16.62 0.38
N VAL A 281 8.08 -16.26 0.64
CA VAL A 281 8.67 -15.06 0.06
C VAL A 281 8.86 -15.20 -1.44
N LEU A 282 9.33 -16.33 -1.94
CA LEU A 282 9.48 -16.55 -3.38
C LEU A 282 8.16 -16.40 -4.11
N ILE A 283 7.09 -17.05 -3.64
CA ILE A 283 5.78 -17.00 -4.28
C ILE A 283 5.17 -15.60 -4.21
N LEU A 284 5.14 -15.01 -3.01
CA LEU A 284 4.50 -13.71 -2.81
C LEU A 284 5.29 -12.56 -3.46
N SER A 285 6.63 -12.65 -3.52
CA SER A 285 7.48 -11.63 -4.14
C SER A 285 7.39 -11.60 -5.67
N LEU A 286 6.96 -12.69 -6.31
CA LEU A 286 6.75 -12.74 -7.76
C LEU A 286 5.41 -12.11 -8.19
N SER A 287 4.48 -11.89 -7.25
CA SER A 287 3.16 -11.31 -7.57
C SER A 287 3.21 -9.94 -8.27
N PRO A 288 4.16 -9.02 -8.02
CA PRO A 288 4.29 -7.79 -8.79
C PRO A 288 4.55 -7.99 -10.27
N ILE A 289 5.24 -9.06 -10.66
CA ILE A 289 5.51 -9.37 -12.07
C ILE A 289 4.23 -9.78 -12.79
N VAL A 290 3.40 -10.62 -12.16
CA VAL A 290 2.08 -10.99 -12.68
C VAL A 290 1.21 -9.75 -12.88
N LEU A 291 1.26 -8.83 -11.93
CA LEU A 291 0.53 -7.57 -11.92
C LEU A 291 0.91 -6.69 -13.12
N VAL A 292 2.20 -6.62 -13.47
CA VAL A 292 2.67 -5.88 -14.67
C VAL A 292 2.06 -6.46 -15.96
N ILE A 293 1.92 -7.76 -16.07
CA ILE A 293 1.30 -8.39 -17.24
C ILE A 293 -0.15 -7.89 -17.41
N TYR A 294 -0.95 -7.90 -16.34
CA TYR A 294 -2.33 -7.40 -16.38
C TYR A 294 -2.41 -5.90 -16.70
N ALA A 295 -1.53 -5.08 -16.10
CA ALA A 295 -1.50 -3.65 -16.37
C ALA A 295 -1.12 -3.34 -17.83
N ASN A 296 -0.17 -4.08 -18.42
CA ASN A 296 0.19 -3.96 -19.83
C ASN A 296 -0.98 -4.31 -20.77
N ILE A 297 -1.70 -5.40 -20.49
CA ILE A 297 -2.88 -5.80 -21.27
C ILE A 297 -3.97 -4.72 -21.20
N TYR A 298 -4.22 -4.18 -20.01
CA TYR A 298 -5.18 -3.09 -19.83
C TYR A 298 -4.79 -1.86 -20.66
N HIS A 299 -3.52 -1.44 -20.58
CA HIS A 299 -3.03 -0.26 -21.27
C HIS A 299 -3.10 -0.40 -22.79
N LYS A 300 -2.66 -1.52 -23.35
CA LYS A 300 -2.75 -1.80 -24.80
C LYS A 300 -4.18 -1.75 -25.31
N LYS A 301 -5.15 -2.32 -24.59
CA LYS A 301 -6.56 -2.31 -25.00
C LYS A 301 -7.17 -0.92 -24.96
N ARG A 302 -6.81 -0.12 -23.96
CA ARG A 302 -7.28 1.26 -23.84
C ARG A 302 -6.75 2.15 -24.97
N ASP A 303 -5.47 2.04 -25.30
CA ASP A 303 -4.87 2.85 -26.36
C ASP A 303 -5.36 2.41 -27.76
N GLY A 304 -5.54 1.11 -28.00
CA GLY A 304 -6.17 0.58 -29.22
C GLY A 304 -7.63 1.03 -29.38
N ALA A 305 -8.42 1.08 -28.31
CA ALA A 305 -9.80 1.55 -28.35
C ALA A 305 -9.90 3.06 -28.66
N LYS A 306 -8.92 3.87 -28.22
CA LYS A 306 -8.86 5.29 -28.54
C LYS A 306 -8.43 5.59 -29.97
N GLN A 307 -7.65 4.73 -30.59
CA GLN A 307 -7.26 4.87 -32.01
C GLN A 307 -8.41 4.53 -32.97
N LEU A 308 -9.38 3.73 -32.52
CA LEU A 308 -10.57 3.38 -33.33
C LEU A 308 -11.71 4.41 -33.24
N THR A 309 -11.58 5.42 -32.36
CA THR A 309 -12.58 6.49 -32.15
C THR A 309 -12.19 7.83 -32.76
N TYR A 310 -11.13 7.88 -33.54
CA TYR A 310 -10.73 8.97 -34.44
C TYR A 310 -10.68 8.42 -35.88
#